data_bdc8d4617ac6dd1645d10ad876294454
#
_entry.id   bdc8d4617ac6dd1645d10ad876294454
#
_cell.length_a   1.000
_cell.length_b   1.000
_cell.length_c   1.000
_cell.angle_alpha   90.00
_cell.angle_beta   90.00
_cell.angle_gamma   90.00
#
_symmetry.space_group_name_H-M   'P 1'
#
loop_
_entity.id
_entity.type
_entity.pdbx_description
1 polymer ?
#
loop_
_entity_poly.entity_id
_entity_poly.type
_entity_poly.pdbx_seq_one_letter_code
_entity_poly.pdbx_strand_id
1 'polypeptide(L)'
;MVQLSELASALNQTESKGVFSKHPKGFGFVHPEDATDKTNDIYIGKNDTKFAMDGDKVTVKVTYPKTEKRGASGQITKINERAVVDTVGTYRSLSNRQVKALGYKGRIELYNDRISDTLYIKQPLSGVQEEDVVSLKITQYPTDTKTFEGKITGIIGHKGEVGLDILEVLCAMKIPQEFSSETLAEAEAFSEKLTDSDLQDREDYRNEITYTIDGDDSKDLDDAIHVKKLSNGHFELGVHIADVSHYVTEGSSLDEEAYSRATSVYVTDRVVPMLPVKLSNNLCSLNEAQERLTMSCLMEIDDKGKIVSYKISPSVIKTTYRMTYNNVNKMIHQGQEGHREALENFYKITDSIKVAVELHEILETMRKDRGMIEFDESEAKIILDEKGHPIEIVKRDRDTAERMIESFMLMANETVALDFQKKKLPSLYRVHDNP
;
A
#
# COMPACT_ATOMS: atom_id res chain seq x y z
N MET A 1 -37.00 28.28 -38.33
CA MET A 1 -35.88 27.76 -39.16
C MET A 1 -34.50 27.97 -38.53
N VAL A 2 -34.36 28.88 -37.58
CA VAL A 2 -33.06 29.12 -36.86
C VAL A 2 -32.71 28.03 -35.86
N GLN A 3 -33.70 27.38 -35.16
CA GLN A 3 -33.46 26.35 -34.20
C GLN A 3 -32.93 24.99 -34.74
N LEU A 4 -33.21 24.67 -36.02
CA LEU A 4 -32.72 23.45 -36.66
C LEU A 4 -31.28 23.56 -37.17
N SER A 5 -30.84 24.73 -37.50
CA SER A 5 -29.45 25.01 -37.90
C SER A 5 -28.52 25.14 -36.68
N GLU A 6 -29.00 25.63 -35.55
CA GLU A 6 -28.27 25.64 -34.28
C GLU A 6 -28.16 24.23 -33.65
N LEU A 7 -29.22 23.42 -33.74
CA LEU A 7 -29.16 21.98 -33.40
C LEU A 7 -28.25 21.20 -34.33
N ALA A 8 -28.21 21.51 -35.61
CA ALA A 8 -27.33 20.86 -36.59
C ALA A 8 -25.87 21.31 -36.44
N SER A 9 -25.60 22.54 -35.95
CA SER A 9 -24.24 22.99 -35.60
C SER A 9 -23.76 22.46 -34.24
N ALA A 10 -24.66 22.24 -33.29
CA ALA A 10 -24.37 21.58 -32.02
C ALA A 10 -24.16 20.05 -32.21
N LEU A 11 -24.66 19.45 -33.29
CA LEU A 11 -24.38 18.09 -33.77
C LEU A 11 -23.03 17.97 -34.49
N ASN A 12 -22.29 19.05 -34.70
CA ASN A 12 -20.90 18.98 -35.12
C ASN A 12 -20.02 18.50 -33.96
N GLN A 13 -20.10 17.19 -33.76
CA GLN A 13 -19.03 16.29 -33.44
C GLN A 13 -18.00 16.84 -32.46
N THR A 14 -18.39 17.04 -31.19
CA THR A 14 -17.39 17.27 -30.15
C THR A 14 -16.58 16.00 -29.99
N GLU A 15 -15.34 16.00 -30.47
CA GLU A 15 -14.35 15.02 -30.08
C GLU A 15 -13.88 15.34 -28.65
N SER A 16 -13.86 14.31 -27.82
CA SER A 16 -13.32 14.35 -26.47
C SER A 16 -12.14 13.40 -26.36
N LYS A 17 -11.09 13.80 -25.65
CA LYS A 17 -9.96 12.94 -25.28
C LYS A 17 -10.12 12.50 -23.86
N GLY A 18 -9.73 11.25 -23.56
CA GLY A 18 -9.83 10.74 -22.20
C GLY A 18 -9.26 9.33 -22.07
N VAL A 19 -9.36 8.78 -20.86
CA VAL A 19 -8.91 7.43 -20.52
C VAL A 19 -10.09 6.48 -20.57
N PHE A 20 -9.93 5.39 -21.30
CA PHE A 20 -10.96 4.36 -21.44
C PHE A 20 -10.88 3.32 -20.32
N SER A 21 -11.95 3.17 -19.55
CA SER A 21 -12.12 2.12 -18.56
C SER A 21 -13.03 1.03 -19.14
N LYS A 22 -12.47 -0.15 -19.38
CA LYS A 22 -13.17 -1.29 -20.01
C LYS A 22 -13.82 -2.18 -18.96
N HIS A 23 -15.08 -2.50 -19.16
CA HIS A 23 -15.78 -3.49 -18.34
C HIS A 23 -15.56 -4.91 -18.91
N PRO A 24 -15.47 -5.99 -18.09
CA PRO A 24 -15.29 -7.38 -18.55
C PRO A 24 -16.33 -7.84 -19.59
N LYS A 25 -17.54 -7.27 -19.55
CA LYS A 25 -18.61 -7.52 -20.55
C LYS A 25 -18.37 -6.87 -21.92
N GLY A 26 -17.25 -6.13 -22.10
CA GLY A 26 -16.80 -5.57 -23.36
C GLY A 26 -17.24 -4.13 -23.67
N PHE A 27 -18.18 -3.53 -22.95
CA PHE A 27 -18.45 -2.08 -22.98
C PHE A 27 -17.50 -1.35 -22.04
N GLY A 28 -17.55 -0.01 -22.03
CA GLY A 28 -16.74 0.77 -21.06
C GLY A 28 -17.16 2.22 -20.99
N PHE A 29 -16.34 3.00 -20.31
CA PHE A 29 -16.51 4.43 -20.13
C PHE A 29 -15.22 5.17 -20.45
N VAL A 30 -15.32 6.32 -21.08
CA VAL A 30 -14.18 7.23 -21.24
C VAL A 30 -14.35 8.37 -20.29
N HIS A 31 -13.36 8.55 -19.41
CA HIS A 31 -13.24 9.69 -18.51
C HIS A 31 -12.51 10.81 -19.25
N PRO A 32 -13.19 11.93 -19.59
CA PRO A 32 -12.55 13.03 -20.30
C PRO A 32 -11.42 13.68 -19.51
N GLU A 33 -10.35 14.13 -20.19
CA GLU A 33 -9.19 14.78 -19.54
C GLU A 33 -9.54 16.09 -18.82
N ASP A 34 -10.61 16.76 -19.25
CA ASP A 34 -11.11 18.00 -18.67
C ASP A 34 -12.21 17.81 -17.60
N ALA A 35 -12.59 16.56 -17.31
CA ALA A 35 -13.62 16.28 -16.32
C ALA A 35 -13.05 16.22 -14.90
N THR A 36 -13.74 16.82 -13.96
CA THR A 36 -13.37 16.82 -12.53
C THR A 36 -13.99 15.65 -11.76
N ASP A 37 -15.01 15.01 -12.34
CA ASP A 37 -15.74 13.90 -11.71
C ASP A 37 -16.25 12.88 -12.74
N LYS A 38 -16.66 11.69 -12.25
CA LYS A 38 -17.16 10.59 -13.07
C LYS A 38 -18.57 10.83 -13.65
N THR A 39 -19.26 11.88 -13.26
CA THR A 39 -20.60 12.18 -13.79
C THR A 39 -20.57 12.63 -15.25
N ASN A 40 -19.37 12.93 -15.76
CA ASN A 40 -19.12 13.34 -17.15
C ASN A 40 -18.57 12.19 -18.02
N ASP A 41 -18.48 10.97 -17.48
CA ASP A 41 -18.01 9.81 -18.22
C ASP A 41 -18.89 9.53 -19.45
N ILE A 42 -18.22 9.19 -20.56
CA ILE A 42 -18.88 8.90 -21.84
C ILE A 42 -18.99 7.38 -21.98
N TYR A 43 -20.20 6.86 -22.02
CA TYR A 43 -20.47 5.44 -22.26
C TYR A 43 -20.07 5.03 -23.67
N ILE A 44 -19.34 3.90 -23.80
CA ILE A 44 -18.88 3.31 -25.06
C ILE A 44 -19.46 1.90 -25.16
N GLY A 45 -20.28 1.67 -26.17
CA GLY A 45 -20.84 0.35 -26.43
C GLY A 45 -19.79 -0.67 -26.86
N LYS A 46 -20.08 -1.97 -26.68
CA LYS A 46 -19.14 -3.06 -27.00
C LYS A 46 -18.58 -2.97 -28.44
N ASN A 47 -19.42 -2.58 -29.40
CA ASN A 47 -19.06 -2.48 -30.83
C ASN A 47 -18.37 -1.15 -31.18
N ASP A 48 -18.35 -0.20 -30.24
CA ASP A 48 -17.82 1.17 -30.44
C ASP A 48 -16.45 1.38 -29.79
N THR A 49 -15.84 0.32 -29.24
CA THR A 49 -14.55 0.39 -28.53
C THR A 49 -13.34 0.46 -29.43
N LYS A 50 -13.46 0.13 -30.73
CA LYS A 50 -12.38 0.10 -31.71
C LYS A 50 -11.12 -0.65 -31.24
N PHE A 51 -11.32 -1.77 -30.55
CA PHE A 51 -10.23 -2.56 -29.93
C PHE A 51 -9.40 -1.81 -28.86
N ALA A 52 -9.97 -0.78 -28.24
CA ALA A 52 -9.35 -0.15 -27.08
C ALA A 52 -9.33 -1.10 -25.89
N MET A 53 -8.25 -1.06 -25.15
CA MET A 53 -8.04 -1.81 -23.92
C MET A 53 -8.22 -0.93 -22.69
N ASP A 54 -8.35 -1.54 -21.54
CA ASP A 54 -8.48 -0.81 -20.27
C ASP A 54 -7.27 0.10 -20.06
N GLY A 55 -7.52 1.37 -19.69
CA GLY A 55 -6.49 2.39 -19.49
C GLY A 55 -5.99 3.12 -20.75
N ASP A 56 -6.37 2.69 -21.95
CA ASP A 56 -5.93 3.37 -23.19
C ASP A 56 -6.38 4.83 -23.22
N LYS A 57 -5.48 5.74 -23.62
CA LYS A 57 -5.85 7.12 -23.95
C LYS A 57 -6.46 7.14 -25.34
N VAL A 58 -7.67 7.64 -25.43
CA VAL A 58 -8.48 7.56 -26.65
C VAL A 58 -9.07 8.91 -27.04
N THR A 59 -9.44 9.03 -28.32
CA THR A 59 -10.31 10.09 -28.81
C THR A 59 -11.68 9.50 -29.08
N VAL A 60 -12.71 10.13 -28.56
CA VAL A 60 -14.12 9.73 -28.67
C VAL A 60 -14.90 10.75 -29.43
N LYS A 61 -15.69 10.29 -30.40
CA LYS A 61 -16.74 11.07 -31.02
C LYS A 61 -18.02 10.89 -30.21
N VAL A 62 -18.50 11.95 -29.57
CA VAL A 62 -19.75 11.91 -28.82
C VAL A 62 -20.92 11.83 -29.79
N THR A 63 -21.68 10.73 -29.69
CA THR A 63 -22.87 10.48 -30.55
C THR A 63 -24.15 10.99 -29.88
N TYR A 64 -24.21 10.90 -28.56
CA TYR A 64 -25.35 11.43 -27.78
C TYR A 64 -24.76 12.23 -26.60
N PRO A 65 -25.01 13.55 -26.54
CA PRO A 65 -24.56 14.37 -25.43
C PRO A 65 -25.31 14.03 -24.13
N LYS A 66 -24.70 14.36 -22.99
CA LYS A 66 -25.31 14.22 -21.67
C LYS A 66 -26.59 15.06 -21.58
N THR A 67 -27.63 14.47 -20.98
CA THR A 67 -28.90 15.14 -20.66
C THR A 67 -29.22 14.93 -19.19
N GLU A 68 -30.24 15.62 -18.65
CA GLU A 68 -30.67 15.42 -17.25
C GLU A 68 -31.08 13.96 -16.95
N LYS A 69 -31.52 13.22 -17.94
CA LYS A 69 -32.03 11.84 -17.78
C LYS A 69 -31.07 10.75 -18.27
N ARG A 70 -29.99 11.12 -18.96
CA ARG A 70 -29.09 10.14 -19.60
C ARG A 70 -27.66 10.69 -19.68
N GLY A 71 -26.67 9.87 -19.30
CA GLY A 71 -25.26 10.16 -19.50
C GLY A 71 -24.88 10.27 -21.00
N ALA A 72 -23.75 10.88 -21.27
CA ALA A 72 -23.21 10.94 -22.63
C ALA A 72 -22.86 9.55 -23.15
N SER A 73 -22.97 9.33 -24.46
CA SER A 73 -22.45 8.13 -25.13
C SER A 73 -21.75 8.48 -26.44
N GLY A 74 -20.81 7.64 -26.83
CA GLY A 74 -19.95 7.90 -27.96
C GLY A 74 -19.30 6.66 -28.54
N GLN A 75 -18.45 6.89 -29.53
CA GLN A 75 -17.67 5.86 -30.22
C GLN A 75 -16.19 6.28 -30.21
N ILE A 76 -15.29 5.35 -29.88
CA ILE A 76 -13.84 5.59 -29.98
C ILE A 76 -13.47 5.69 -31.46
N THR A 77 -12.86 6.82 -31.82
CA THR A 77 -12.38 7.07 -33.19
C THR A 77 -10.89 6.81 -33.36
N LYS A 78 -10.12 7.00 -32.29
CA LYS A 78 -8.67 6.82 -32.30
C LYS A 78 -8.17 6.36 -30.93
N ILE A 79 -7.19 5.49 -30.94
CA ILE A 79 -6.38 5.16 -29.77
C ILE A 79 -5.11 5.97 -29.89
N ASN A 80 -4.90 6.88 -28.93
CA ASN A 80 -3.77 7.82 -28.92
C ASN A 80 -2.53 7.20 -28.28
N GLU A 81 -2.75 6.46 -27.19
CA GLU A 81 -1.69 5.80 -26.41
C GLU A 81 -2.21 4.51 -25.82
N ARG A 82 -1.41 3.46 -25.88
CA ARG A 82 -1.72 2.16 -25.30
C ARG A 82 -1.24 2.09 -23.86
N ALA A 83 -2.12 1.75 -22.94
CA ALA A 83 -1.78 1.55 -21.52
C ALA A 83 -1.15 0.18 -21.27
N VAL A 84 -1.64 -0.86 -21.97
CA VAL A 84 -1.16 -2.24 -21.79
C VAL A 84 -0.12 -2.53 -22.86
N VAL A 85 1.15 -2.36 -22.54
CA VAL A 85 2.31 -2.67 -23.42
C VAL A 85 2.92 -4.00 -23.00
N ASP A 86 3.03 -4.21 -21.68
CA ASP A 86 3.52 -5.44 -21.05
C ASP A 86 2.39 -6.04 -20.22
N THR A 87 2.33 -7.36 -20.11
CA THR A 87 1.28 -8.06 -19.38
C THR A 87 1.79 -9.42 -18.87
N VAL A 88 0.98 -10.09 -18.08
CA VAL A 88 1.24 -11.40 -17.47
C VAL A 88 0.11 -12.35 -17.82
N GLY A 89 0.41 -13.63 -17.91
CA GLY A 89 -0.58 -14.65 -18.08
C GLY A 89 0.01 -16.05 -18.19
N THR A 90 -0.87 -17.04 -18.26
CA THR A 90 -0.52 -18.45 -18.31
C THR A 90 -0.37 -18.90 -19.76
N TYR A 91 0.77 -19.53 -20.08
CA TYR A 91 1.04 -20.09 -21.40
C TYR A 91 0.25 -21.39 -21.64
N ARG A 92 -0.39 -21.49 -22.80
CA ARG A 92 -1.08 -22.67 -23.29
C ARG A 92 -0.55 -23.03 -24.67
N SER A 93 0.02 -24.22 -24.80
CA SER A 93 0.46 -24.74 -26.10
C SER A 93 -0.75 -25.04 -27.02
N LEU A 94 -0.57 -24.84 -28.32
CA LEU A 94 -1.56 -25.19 -29.31
C LEU A 94 -1.29 -26.59 -29.86
N SER A 95 -2.35 -27.34 -30.11
CA SER A 95 -2.26 -28.66 -30.78
C SER A 95 -1.64 -28.52 -32.17
N ASN A 96 -1.02 -29.59 -32.68
CA ASN A 96 -0.42 -29.61 -34.02
C ASN A 96 -1.40 -29.18 -35.14
N ARG A 97 -2.70 -29.49 -34.98
CA ARG A 97 -3.74 -29.06 -35.92
C ARG A 97 -3.93 -27.54 -35.88
N GLN A 98 -3.99 -26.97 -34.69
CA GLN A 98 -4.13 -25.52 -34.51
C GLN A 98 -2.89 -24.76 -34.95
N VAL A 99 -1.68 -25.28 -34.67
CA VAL A 99 -0.42 -24.71 -35.15
C VAL A 99 -0.39 -24.60 -36.66
N LYS A 100 -0.80 -25.67 -37.38
CA LYS A 100 -0.87 -25.68 -38.83
C LYS A 100 -1.91 -24.71 -39.39
N ALA A 101 -3.04 -24.55 -38.70
CA ALA A 101 -4.13 -23.67 -39.13
C ALA A 101 -3.86 -22.20 -38.86
N LEU A 102 -3.27 -21.87 -37.70
CA LEU A 102 -3.13 -20.50 -37.19
C LEU A 102 -1.73 -19.91 -37.35
N GLY A 103 -0.70 -20.74 -37.47
CA GLY A 103 0.69 -20.30 -37.55
C GLY A 103 1.31 -19.87 -36.21
N TYR A 104 0.64 -20.13 -35.11
CA TYR A 104 1.13 -19.83 -33.73
C TYR A 104 1.41 -21.13 -32.98
N LYS A 105 2.36 -21.11 -32.04
CA LYS A 105 2.72 -22.27 -31.22
C LYS A 105 1.97 -22.31 -29.89
N GLY A 106 1.51 -21.14 -29.40
CA GLY A 106 0.80 -21.06 -28.15
C GLY A 106 -0.15 -19.86 -28.08
N ARG A 107 -0.91 -19.82 -27.01
CA ARG A 107 -1.77 -18.71 -26.62
C ARG A 107 -1.52 -18.38 -25.14
N ILE A 108 -1.93 -17.21 -24.71
CA ILE A 108 -1.85 -16.76 -23.33
C ILE A 108 -3.26 -16.60 -22.77
N GLU A 109 -3.50 -17.18 -21.62
CA GLU A 109 -4.62 -16.86 -20.73
C GLU A 109 -4.17 -15.69 -19.87
N LEU A 110 -4.64 -14.47 -20.21
CA LEU A 110 -4.20 -13.24 -19.56
C LEU A 110 -4.77 -13.14 -18.15
N TYR A 111 -3.96 -12.66 -17.21
CA TYR A 111 -4.39 -12.37 -15.84
C TYR A 111 -5.49 -11.27 -15.83
N ASN A 112 -5.38 -10.27 -16.71
CA ASN A 112 -6.36 -9.20 -16.82
C ASN A 112 -7.61 -9.66 -17.60
N ASP A 113 -8.68 -9.95 -16.90
CA ASP A 113 -9.99 -10.41 -17.43
C ASP A 113 -10.74 -9.37 -18.26
N ARG A 114 -10.34 -8.09 -18.20
CA ARG A 114 -10.87 -7.00 -19.03
C ARG A 114 -10.37 -7.09 -20.48
N ILE A 115 -9.33 -7.88 -20.73
CA ILE A 115 -8.83 -8.16 -22.08
C ILE A 115 -9.50 -9.44 -22.58
N SER A 116 -10.52 -9.29 -23.40
CA SER A 116 -11.32 -10.42 -23.94
C SER A 116 -10.69 -11.11 -25.16
N ASP A 117 -9.69 -10.51 -25.78
CA ASP A 117 -9.06 -11.01 -27.00
C ASP A 117 -7.98 -12.04 -26.67
N THR A 118 -7.90 -13.12 -27.46
CA THR A 118 -6.89 -14.15 -27.27
C THR A 118 -5.53 -13.67 -27.80
N LEU A 119 -4.52 -13.62 -26.90
CA LEU A 119 -3.15 -13.28 -27.27
C LEU A 119 -2.39 -14.52 -27.71
N TYR A 120 -1.82 -14.47 -28.92
CA TYR A 120 -1.11 -15.58 -29.53
C TYR A 120 0.40 -15.39 -29.52
N ILE A 121 1.12 -16.51 -29.39
CA ILE A 121 2.59 -16.59 -29.37
C ILE A 121 3.09 -17.35 -30.59
N LYS A 122 3.88 -16.67 -31.44
CA LYS A 122 4.48 -17.31 -32.62
C LYS A 122 5.58 -18.29 -32.23
N GLN A 123 6.45 -17.85 -31.31
CA GLN A 123 7.57 -18.66 -30.82
C GLN A 123 7.72 -18.44 -29.31
N PRO A 124 7.50 -19.47 -28.50
CA PRO A 124 7.75 -19.37 -27.06
C PRO A 124 9.22 -19.22 -26.75
N LEU A 125 9.53 -18.62 -25.61
CA LEU A 125 10.89 -18.57 -25.07
C LEU A 125 11.39 -20.01 -24.76
N SER A 126 12.68 -20.24 -24.88
CA SER A 126 13.27 -21.53 -24.50
C SER A 126 13.01 -21.82 -23.02
N GLY A 127 12.59 -23.05 -22.72
CA GLY A 127 12.27 -23.48 -21.35
C GLY A 127 10.81 -23.28 -20.93
N VAL A 128 10.01 -22.53 -21.68
CA VAL A 128 8.56 -22.37 -21.37
C VAL A 128 7.83 -23.68 -21.55
N GLN A 129 7.06 -24.07 -20.55
CA GLN A 129 6.24 -25.28 -20.51
C GLN A 129 4.76 -24.93 -20.44
N GLU A 130 3.92 -25.95 -20.63
CA GLU A 130 2.46 -25.82 -20.45
C GLU A 130 2.12 -25.38 -19.04
N GLU A 131 1.22 -24.40 -18.96
CA GLU A 131 0.77 -23.78 -17.70
C GLU A 131 1.80 -22.95 -16.94
N ASP A 132 2.94 -22.60 -17.57
CA ASP A 132 3.84 -21.62 -16.98
C ASP A 132 3.23 -20.24 -16.96
N VAL A 133 3.46 -19.50 -15.86
CA VAL A 133 3.17 -18.08 -15.77
C VAL A 133 4.32 -17.30 -16.39
N VAL A 134 4.02 -16.43 -17.33
CA VAL A 134 5.01 -15.72 -18.12
C VAL A 134 4.74 -14.23 -18.19
N SER A 135 5.82 -13.44 -18.20
CA SER A 135 5.78 -12.03 -18.59
C SER A 135 5.93 -11.92 -20.11
N LEU A 136 5.21 -10.96 -20.68
CA LEU A 136 5.22 -10.78 -22.13
C LEU A 136 5.01 -9.32 -22.53
N LYS A 137 5.59 -8.98 -23.67
CA LYS A 137 5.39 -7.69 -24.35
C LYS A 137 4.44 -7.87 -25.52
N ILE A 138 3.46 -6.97 -25.63
CA ILE A 138 2.54 -6.95 -26.78
C ILE A 138 3.32 -6.46 -28.00
N THR A 139 3.28 -7.24 -29.08
CA THR A 139 3.94 -6.91 -30.34
C THR A 139 2.96 -6.48 -31.43
N GLN A 140 1.71 -6.89 -31.33
CA GLN A 140 0.64 -6.49 -32.24
C GLN A 140 -0.71 -6.46 -31.52
N TYR A 141 -1.39 -5.31 -31.59
CA TYR A 141 -2.75 -5.17 -31.05
C TYR A 141 -3.79 -5.68 -32.05
N PRO A 142 -4.94 -6.20 -31.54
CA PRO A 142 -5.99 -6.70 -32.41
C PRO A 142 -6.63 -5.57 -33.22
N THR A 143 -7.07 -5.92 -34.43
CA THR A 143 -7.89 -5.07 -35.29
C THR A 143 -8.79 -6.02 -36.12
N ASP A 144 -9.67 -5.48 -36.98
CA ASP A 144 -10.48 -6.28 -37.87
C ASP A 144 -9.66 -7.24 -38.76
N THR A 145 -8.38 -6.92 -39.01
CA THR A 145 -7.50 -7.69 -39.92
C THR A 145 -6.23 -8.23 -39.26
N LYS A 146 -5.95 -7.82 -37.97
CA LYS A 146 -4.72 -8.20 -37.27
C LYS A 146 -5.05 -9.00 -36.03
N THR A 147 -4.32 -10.07 -35.83
CA THR A 147 -4.38 -10.92 -34.64
C THR A 147 -3.65 -10.24 -33.47
N PHE A 148 -4.10 -10.48 -32.26
CA PHE A 148 -3.44 -10.03 -31.04
C PHE A 148 -2.23 -10.91 -30.78
N GLU A 149 -1.02 -10.33 -30.80
CA GLU A 149 0.25 -11.06 -30.68
C GLU A 149 1.13 -10.48 -29.57
N GLY A 150 1.87 -11.37 -28.92
CA GLY A 150 2.88 -11.02 -27.95
C GLY A 150 4.16 -11.83 -28.08
N LYS A 151 5.20 -11.38 -27.40
CA LYS A 151 6.46 -12.07 -27.22
C LYS A 151 6.70 -12.28 -25.73
N ILE A 152 6.97 -13.54 -25.33
CA ILE A 152 7.34 -13.86 -23.95
C ILE A 152 8.71 -13.27 -23.69
N THR A 153 8.83 -12.51 -22.60
CA THR A 153 10.04 -11.82 -22.13
C THR A 153 10.71 -12.54 -20.99
N GLY A 154 9.95 -13.29 -20.18
CA GLY A 154 10.46 -14.07 -19.05
C GLY A 154 9.48 -15.12 -18.57
N ILE A 155 9.99 -16.10 -17.83
CA ILE A 155 9.20 -17.06 -17.07
C ILE A 155 9.14 -16.52 -15.65
N ILE A 156 7.93 -16.31 -15.10
CA ILE A 156 7.71 -15.86 -13.72
C ILE A 156 7.80 -17.05 -12.78
N GLY A 157 7.22 -18.18 -13.16
CA GLY A 157 7.32 -19.43 -12.43
C GLY A 157 6.64 -20.58 -13.16
N HIS A 158 6.93 -21.79 -12.69
CA HIS A 158 6.39 -23.02 -13.26
C HIS A 158 5.16 -23.49 -12.47
N LYS A 159 4.23 -24.13 -13.16
CA LYS A 159 3.03 -24.67 -12.53
C LYS A 159 3.35 -25.49 -11.28
N GLY A 160 2.67 -25.18 -10.19
CA GLY A 160 2.80 -25.89 -8.91
C GLY A 160 3.91 -25.36 -8.01
N GLU A 161 4.65 -24.33 -8.40
CA GLU A 161 5.54 -23.61 -7.50
C GLU A 161 4.72 -22.85 -6.45
N VAL A 162 5.18 -22.92 -5.21
CA VAL A 162 4.55 -22.24 -4.07
C VAL A 162 4.72 -20.72 -4.20
N GLY A 163 3.64 -19.97 -3.99
CA GLY A 163 3.63 -18.51 -4.09
C GLY A 163 3.64 -17.97 -5.52
N LEU A 164 3.46 -18.84 -6.54
CA LEU A 164 3.39 -18.41 -7.93
C LEU A 164 2.16 -17.52 -8.20
N ASP A 165 1.04 -17.81 -7.59
CA ASP A 165 -0.20 -17.02 -7.65
C ASP A 165 0.04 -15.60 -7.11
N ILE A 166 0.79 -15.46 -6.02
CA ILE A 166 1.18 -14.16 -5.46
C ILE A 166 2.13 -13.43 -6.41
N LEU A 167 3.15 -14.11 -6.95
CA LEU A 167 4.06 -13.52 -7.93
C LEU A 167 3.33 -13.05 -9.19
N GLU A 168 2.36 -13.81 -9.67
CA GLU A 168 1.52 -13.44 -10.80
C GLU A 168 0.77 -12.12 -10.54
N VAL A 169 0.16 -11.98 -9.35
CA VAL A 169 -0.51 -10.74 -8.93
C VAL A 169 0.47 -9.57 -8.89
N LEU A 170 1.61 -9.74 -8.20
CA LEU A 170 2.60 -8.68 -8.07
C LEU A 170 3.13 -8.21 -9.44
N CYS A 171 3.44 -9.15 -10.33
CA CYS A 171 3.87 -8.84 -11.69
C CYS A 171 2.76 -8.18 -12.53
N ALA A 172 1.52 -8.68 -12.42
CA ALA A 172 0.37 -8.11 -13.14
C ALA A 172 0.07 -6.67 -12.70
N MET A 173 0.26 -6.37 -11.41
CA MET A 173 0.14 -5.03 -10.84
C MET A 173 1.40 -4.16 -11.05
N LYS A 174 2.43 -4.69 -11.71
CA LYS A 174 3.71 -4.02 -11.96
C LYS A 174 4.43 -3.57 -10.69
N ILE A 175 4.28 -4.34 -9.60
CA ILE A 175 5.00 -4.10 -8.35
C ILE A 175 6.46 -4.51 -8.55
N PRO A 176 7.44 -3.59 -8.40
CA PRO A 176 8.86 -3.90 -8.56
C PRO A 176 9.33 -4.89 -7.49
N GLN A 177 9.91 -6.01 -7.89
CA GLN A 177 10.39 -7.05 -6.95
C GLN A 177 11.79 -6.77 -6.42
N GLU A 178 12.61 -6.07 -7.18
CA GLU A 178 14.01 -5.79 -6.88
C GLU A 178 14.26 -4.28 -6.83
N PHE A 179 15.26 -3.88 -6.08
CA PHE A 179 15.76 -2.51 -6.05
C PHE A 179 16.82 -2.30 -7.11
N SER A 180 16.99 -1.06 -7.56
CA SER A 180 18.10 -0.69 -8.44
C SER A 180 19.46 -0.88 -7.75
N SER A 181 20.51 -1.10 -8.55
CA SER A 181 21.89 -1.23 -8.03
C SER A 181 22.35 0.04 -7.34
N GLU A 182 21.92 1.18 -7.81
CA GLU A 182 22.23 2.50 -7.27
C GLU A 182 21.61 2.68 -5.88
N THR A 183 20.33 2.34 -5.73
CA THR A 183 19.61 2.40 -4.46
C THR A 183 20.20 1.44 -3.42
N LEU A 184 20.55 0.22 -3.83
CA LEU A 184 21.20 -0.73 -2.94
C LEU A 184 22.60 -0.26 -2.50
N ALA A 185 23.39 0.31 -3.43
CA ALA A 185 24.72 0.83 -3.11
C ALA A 185 24.66 2.01 -2.14
N GLU A 186 23.68 2.90 -2.30
CA GLU A 186 23.44 4.01 -1.38
C GLU A 186 23.05 3.51 0.01
N ALA A 187 22.12 2.56 0.10
CA ALA A 187 21.73 1.96 1.37
C ALA A 187 22.91 1.30 2.08
N GLU A 188 23.77 0.56 1.35
CA GLU A 188 24.95 -0.11 1.90
C GLU A 188 26.05 0.87 2.41
N ALA A 189 26.06 2.11 1.92
CA ALA A 189 27.01 3.11 2.36
C ALA A 189 26.76 3.61 3.80
N PHE A 190 25.57 3.46 4.34
CA PHE A 190 25.26 3.87 5.72
C PHE A 190 25.88 2.94 6.75
N SER A 191 26.48 3.56 7.78
CA SER A 191 27.01 2.87 8.97
C SER A 191 25.86 2.40 9.88
N GLU A 192 26.02 1.23 10.49
CA GLU A 192 25.10 0.76 11.53
C GLU A 192 25.31 1.45 12.89
N LYS A 193 26.47 2.07 13.06
CA LYS A 193 26.81 2.80 14.30
C LYS A 193 26.58 4.28 14.08
N LEU A 194 25.83 4.87 15.00
CA LEU A 194 25.63 6.32 15.05
C LEU A 194 26.95 7.01 15.39
N THR A 195 27.18 8.15 14.76
CA THR A 195 28.32 9.04 15.00
C THR A 195 27.90 10.22 15.86
N ASP A 196 28.86 10.95 16.40
CA ASP A 196 28.59 12.18 17.18
C ASP A 196 27.83 13.23 16.32
N SER A 197 28.08 13.25 15.01
CA SER A 197 27.35 14.14 14.09
C SER A 197 25.87 13.74 13.93
N ASP A 198 25.55 12.45 13.97
CA ASP A 198 24.15 11.98 13.89
C ASP A 198 23.37 12.33 15.15
N LEU A 199 24.07 12.50 16.29
CA LEU A 199 23.48 12.84 17.58
C LEU A 199 23.38 14.34 17.84
N GLN A 200 24.04 15.15 17.00
CA GLN A 200 24.01 16.60 17.15
C GLN A 200 22.57 17.14 17.00
N ASP A 201 22.20 18.05 17.90
CA ASP A 201 20.87 18.71 17.94
C ASP A 201 19.69 17.76 18.15
N ARG A 202 19.94 16.55 18.68
CA ARG A 202 18.91 15.57 19.05
C ARG A 202 18.73 15.47 20.55
N GLU A 203 17.49 15.27 20.96
CA GLU A 203 17.16 14.92 22.35
C GLU A 203 17.58 13.48 22.66
N ASP A 204 18.17 13.27 23.82
CA ASP A 204 18.65 11.95 24.25
C ASP A 204 17.63 11.25 25.17
N TYR A 205 16.88 10.30 24.61
CA TYR A 205 15.93 9.46 25.35
C TYR A 205 16.42 8.02 25.51
N ARG A 206 17.71 7.73 25.35
CA ARG A 206 18.27 6.37 25.48
C ARG A 206 18.13 5.79 26.89
N ASN A 207 17.91 6.62 27.89
CA ASN A 207 17.69 6.22 29.28
C ASN A 207 16.22 6.03 29.65
N GLU A 208 15.28 6.43 28.75
CA GLU A 208 13.86 6.14 28.92
C GLU A 208 13.58 4.67 28.61
N ILE A 209 12.63 4.08 29.36
CA ILE A 209 12.21 2.70 29.12
C ILE A 209 11.23 2.70 27.96
N THR A 210 11.77 2.61 26.75
CA THR A 210 11.00 2.55 25.51
C THR A 210 10.80 1.10 25.05
N TYR A 211 9.69 0.82 24.37
CA TYR A 211 9.39 -0.48 23.80
C TYR A 211 8.53 -0.36 22.55
N THR A 212 8.69 -1.29 21.62
CA THR A 212 7.82 -1.45 20.45
C THR A 212 6.74 -2.48 20.76
N ILE A 213 5.57 -2.42 20.08
CA ILE A 213 4.51 -3.42 20.19
C ILE A 213 3.93 -3.68 18.80
N ASP A 214 4.27 -4.83 18.22
CA ASP A 214 3.97 -5.18 16.83
C ASP A 214 3.44 -6.60 16.68
N GLY A 215 3.22 -7.04 15.44
CA GLY A 215 2.97 -8.44 15.13
C GLY A 215 4.19 -9.33 15.40
N ASP A 216 3.97 -10.61 15.66
CA ASP A 216 5.06 -11.56 15.97
C ASP A 216 6.09 -11.63 14.82
N ASP A 217 5.64 -11.48 13.57
CA ASP A 217 6.46 -11.59 12.36
C ASP A 217 7.02 -10.25 11.86
N SER A 218 6.67 -9.10 12.49
CA SER A 218 7.11 -7.76 12.07
C SER A 218 8.63 -7.63 12.20
N LYS A 219 9.27 -7.02 11.20
CA LYS A 219 10.71 -6.74 11.17
C LYS A 219 11.00 -5.23 11.01
N ASP A 220 10.06 -4.51 10.51
CA ASP A 220 10.00 -3.07 10.27
C ASP A 220 9.26 -2.42 11.45
N LEU A 221 10.00 -2.20 12.56
CA LEU A 221 9.45 -1.65 13.80
C LEU A 221 9.55 -0.12 13.71
N ASP A 222 8.50 0.51 13.19
CA ASP A 222 8.51 1.94 12.85
C ASP A 222 8.25 2.85 14.05
N ASP A 223 7.59 2.34 15.09
CA ASP A 223 7.20 3.10 16.27
C ASP A 223 7.59 2.42 17.59
N ALA A 224 7.97 3.24 18.55
CA ALA A 224 8.19 2.85 19.94
C ALA A 224 7.49 3.84 20.86
N ILE A 225 7.13 3.38 22.04
CA ILE A 225 6.48 4.21 23.05
C ILE A 225 7.20 4.13 24.40
N HIS A 226 7.00 5.16 25.22
CA HIS A 226 7.11 5.06 26.66
C HIS A 226 5.92 5.73 27.33
N VAL A 227 5.46 5.19 28.43
CA VAL A 227 4.33 5.76 29.19
C VAL A 227 4.66 5.75 30.68
N LYS A 228 4.45 6.87 31.35
CA LYS A 228 4.62 6.97 32.79
C LYS A 228 3.59 7.92 33.42
N LYS A 229 3.26 7.70 34.69
CA LYS A 229 2.41 8.59 35.48
C LYS A 229 3.27 9.64 36.17
N LEU A 230 2.90 10.91 36.03
CA LEU A 230 3.57 12.03 36.61
C LEU A 230 3.12 12.27 38.07
N SER A 231 3.91 12.99 38.87
CA SER A 231 3.59 13.30 40.27
C SER A 231 2.33 14.14 40.45
N ASN A 232 1.94 14.90 39.43
CA ASN A 232 0.70 15.69 39.43
C ASN A 232 -0.56 14.86 39.02
N GLY A 233 -0.40 13.56 38.80
CA GLY A 233 -1.46 12.64 38.38
C GLY A 233 -1.71 12.57 36.87
N HIS A 234 -1.07 13.42 36.07
CA HIS A 234 -1.13 13.36 34.61
C HIS A 234 -0.28 12.19 34.07
N PHE A 235 -0.40 11.94 32.78
CA PHE A 235 0.38 10.95 32.06
C PHE A 235 1.40 11.62 31.16
N GLU A 236 2.59 11.06 31.09
CA GLU A 236 3.54 11.36 30.02
C GLU A 236 3.50 10.21 29.02
N LEU A 237 3.16 10.53 27.78
CA LEU A 237 3.21 9.63 26.64
C LEU A 237 4.29 10.13 25.68
N GLY A 238 5.33 9.32 25.47
CA GLY A 238 6.29 9.51 24.39
C GLY A 238 5.99 8.55 23.25
N VAL A 239 5.86 9.11 22.05
CA VAL A 239 5.75 8.36 20.79
C VAL A 239 6.98 8.69 19.95
N HIS A 240 7.74 7.67 19.59
CA HIS A 240 9.00 7.76 18.87
C HIS A 240 8.87 7.04 17.53
N ILE A 241 8.96 7.79 16.44
CA ILE A 241 8.87 7.25 15.08
C ILE A 241 10.28 7.23 14.47
N ALA A 242 10.65 6.16 13.80
CA ALA A 242 11.92 6.04 13.09
C ALA A 242 12.18 7.25 12.19
N ASP A 243 13.33 7.89 12.33
CA ASP A 243 13.70 9.07 11.52
C ASP A 243 14.25 8.64 10.16
N VAL A 244 13.36 8.17 9.29
CA VAL A 244 13.68 7.73 7.93
C VAL A 244 14.29 8.87 7.11
N SER A 245 13.88 10.12 7.38
CA SER A 245 14.35 11.30 6.64
C SER A 245 15.84 11.62 6.85
N HIS A 246 16.45 11.08 7.90
CA HIS A 246 17.90 11.16 8.11
C HIS A 246 18.67 10.38 7.03
N TYR A 247 18.14 9.26 6.58
CA TYR A 247 18.77 8.36 5.61
C TYR A 247 18.30 8.63 4.18
N VAL A 248 17.02 8.91 3.99
CA VAL A 248 16.40 9.14 2.69
C VAL A 248 16.29 10.65 2.46
N THR A 249 17.27 11.20 1.75
CA THR A 249 17.35 12.63 1.47
C THR A 249 16.77 12.95 0.09
N GLU A 250 16.16 14.14 -0.06
CA GLU A 250 15.52 14.57 -1.30
C GLU A 250 16.48 14.48 -2.50
N GLY A 251 16.03 13.82 -3.58
CA GLY A 251 16.77 13.63 -4.82
C GLY A 251 17.86 12.54 -4.77
N SER A 252 17.97 11.77 -3.69
CA SER A 252 18.82 10.59 -3.64
C SER A 252 18.20 9.40 -4.40
N SER A 253 19.00 8.37 -4.73
CA SER A 253 18.49 7.16 -5.38
C SER A 253 17.45 6.44 -4.50
N LEU A 254 17.63 6.48 -3.17
CA LEU A 254 16.67 5.98 -2.19
C LEU A 254 15.35 6.74 -2.27
N ASP A 255 15.38 8.07 -2.33
CA ASP A 255 14.19 8.91 -2.43
C ASP A 255 13.44 8.68 -3.74
N GLU A 256 14.14 8.70 -4.87
CA GLU A 256 13.53 8.50 -6.20
C GLU A 256 12.85 7.12 -6.31
N GLU A 257 13.50 6.07 -5.82
CA GLU A 257 12.92 4.74 -5.85
C GLU A 257 11.78 4.57 -4.84
N ALA A 258 11.90 5.11 -3.62
CA ALA A 258 10.82 5.12 -2.63
C ALA A 258 9.59 5.89 -3.15
N TYR A 259 9.81 7.04 -3.80
CA TYR A 259 8.74 7.81 -4.45
C TYR A 259 8.03 7.00 -5.55
N SER A 260 8.81 6.29 -6.37
CA SER A 260 8.26 5.41 -7.42
C SER A 260 7.47 4.23 -6.87
N ARG A 261 7.92 3.61 -5.78
CA ARG A 261 7.22 2.50 -5.11
C ARG A 261 6.00 2.96 -4.33
N ALA A 262 6.03 4.16 -3.79
CA ALA A 262 4.97 4.83 -3.01
C ALA A 262 4.59 4.17 -1.68
N THR A 263 4.69 2.86 -1.54
CA THR A 263 4.34 2.10 -0.33
C THR A 263 5.05 0.74 -0.30
N SER A 264 5.17 0.14 0.88
CA SER A 264 5.45 -1.29 1.01
C SER A 264 4.18 -2.09 0.68
N VAL A 265 4.35 -3.27 0.07
CA VAL A 265 3.24 -4.16 -0.29
C VAL A 265 3.37 -5.44 0.52
N TYR A 266 2.38 -5.69 1.37
CA TYR A 266 2.32 -6.86 2.23
C TYR A 266 1.41 -7.91 1.58
N VAL A 267 1.98 -9.08 1.28
CA VAL A 267 1.25 -10.23 0.77
C VAL A 267 1.44 -11.43 1.71
N THR A 268 0.72 -12.51 1.47
CA THR A 268 0.63 -13.61 2.43
C THR A 268 1.97 -14.24 2.79
N ASP A 269 2.89 -14.37 1.83
CA ASP A 269 4.16 -15.10 1.98
C ASP A 269 5.39 -14.19 2.06
N ARG A 270 5.25 -12.89 1.74
CA ARG A 270 6.38 -11.95 1.70
C ARG A 270 5.94 -10.49 1.82
N VAL A 271 6.93 -9.64 2.03
CA VAL A 271 6.78 -8.18 1.93
C VAL A 271 7.65 -7.69 0.77
N VAL A 272 7.08 -6.84 -0.08
CA VAL A 272 7.84 -6.05 -1.07
C VAL A 272 8.01 -4.65 -0.48
N PRO A 273 9.16 -4.34 0.12
CA PRO A 273 9.33 -3.13 0.89
C PRO A 273 9.52 -1.89 0.01
N MET A 274 9.09 -0.72 0.52
CA MET A 274 9.33 0.57 -0.13
C MET A 274 10.80 0.98 -0.08
N LEU A 275 11.50 0.60 0.98
CA LEU A 275 12.92 0.88 1.20
C LEU A 275 13.73 -0.41 1.30
N PRO A 276 15.03 -0.41 0.93
CA PRO A 276 15.89 -1.58 1.10
C PRO A 276 15.87 -2.13 2.53
N VAL A 277 15.96 -3.46 2.64
CA VAL A 277 15.90 -4.19 3.93
C VAL A 277 16.91 -3.68 4.95
N LYS A 278 18.08 -3.18 4.52
CA LYS A 278 19.07 -2.55 5.40
C LYS A 278 18.52 -1.32 6.11
N LEU A 279 17.62 -0.56 5.48
CA LEU A 279 16.93 0.54 6.13
C LEU A 279 15.70 0.03 6.87
N SER A 280 14.76 -0.60 6.19
CA SER A 280 13.44 -0.92 6.75
C SER A 280 13.51 -1.88 7.93
N ASN A 281 14.41 -2.88 7.92
CA ASN A 281 14.47 -3.89 8.97
C ASN A 281 15.66 -3.70 9.93
N ASN A 282 16.57 -2.76 9.64
CA ASN A 282 17.74 -2.50 10.48
C ASN A 282 17.83 -1.03 10.90
N LEU A 283 18.37 -0.13 10.06
CA LEU A 283 18.71 1.24 10.46
C LEU A 283 17.49 2.06 10.90
N CYS A 284 16.36 1.91 10.24
CA CYS A 284 15.09 2.56 10.58
C CYS A 284 14.21 1.70 11.50
N SER A 285 14.52 0.41 11.70
CA SER A 285 13.76 -0.43 12.61
C SER A 285 14.23 -0.23 14.05
N LEU A 286 13.28 0.06 14.96
CA LEU A 286 13.56 0.36 16.38
C LEU A 286 13.84 -0.92 17.17
N ASN A 287 14.81 -1.69 16.71
CA ASN A 287 15.20 -2.98 17.23
C ASN A 287 15.66 -2.90 18.70
N GLU A 288 15.38 -3.97 19.47
CA GLU A 288 15.76 -4.10 20.87
C GLU A 288 17.26 -3.92 21.07
N ALA A 289 17.60 -3.18 22.13
CA ALA A 289 18.97 -2.87 22.57
C ALA A 289 19.82 -2.08 21.55
N GLN A 290 19.23 -1.60 20.46
CA GLN A 290 19.91 -0.78 19.45
C GLN A 290 19.60 0.70 19.65
N GLU A 291 20.62 1.55 19.44
CA GLU A 291 20.42 3.00 19.38
C GLU A 291 19.86 3.36 18.00
N ARG A 292 18.75 4.11 17.97
CA ARG A 292 18.07 4.50 16.73
C ARG A 292 17.66 5.97 16.75
N LEU A 293 17.80 6.60 15.61
CA LEU A 293 17.35 7.97 15.41
C LEU A 293 15.83 7.99 15.23
N THR A 294 15.19 8.93 15.92
CA THR A 294 13.74 9.06 15.90
C THR A 294 13.29 10.52 15.80
N MET A 295 12.06 10.70 15.32
CA MET A 295 11.26 11.90 15.55
C MET A 295 10.32 11.58 16.70
N SER A 296 10.43 12.33 17.80
CA SER A 296 9.67 12.05 19.01
C SER A 296 8.61 13.12 19.26
N CYS A 297 7.44 12.66 19.69
CA CYS A 297 6.36 13.48 20.20
C CYS A 297 6.12 13.10 21.68
N LEU A 298 6.57 13.95 22.59
CA LEU A 298 6.32 13.80 24.03
C LEU A 298 5.09 14.63 24.38
N MET A 299 4.13 14.03 25.08
CA MET A 299 2.85 14.65 25.43
C MET A 299 2.57 14.47 26.93
N GLU A 300 2.24 15.55 27.60
CA GLU A 300 1.61 15.51 28.92
C GLU A 300 0.09 15.53 28.75
N ILE A 301 -0.58 14.53 29.30
CA ILE A 301 -2.02 14.29 29.11
C ILE A 301 -2.68 14.24 30.48
N ASP A 302 -3.79 14.98 30.64
CA ASP A 302 -4.55 15.03 31.90
C ASP A 302 -5.44 13.77 32.08
N ASP A 303 -6.12 13.72 33.22
CA ASP A 303 -7.07 12.64 33.59
C ASP A 303 -8.33 12.55 32.71
N LYS A 304 -8.50 13.49 31.77
CA LYS A 304 -9.62 13.51 30.79
C LYS A 304 -9.15 13.25 29.37
N GLY A 305 -7.89 12.88 29.18
CA GLY A 305 -7.31 12.62 27.86
C GLY A 305 -6.92 13.88 27.08
N LYS A 306 -6.92 15.06 27.71
CA LYS A 306 -6.57 16.32 27.04
C LYS A 306 -5.06 16.58 27.15
N ILE A 307 -4.45 16.98 26.03
CA ILE A 307 -3.05 17.40 25.99
C ILE A 307 -2.86 18.72 26.72
N VAL A 308 -2.02 18.72 27.75
CA VAL A 308 -1.62 19.88 28.55
C VAL A 308 -0.42 20.57 27.93
N SER A 309 0.58 19.79 27.57
CA SER A 309 1.80 20.26 26.91
C SER A 309 2.37 19.19 25.99
N TYR A 310 3.15 19.59 25.01
CA TYR A 310 3.84 18.65 24.11
C TYR A 310 5.18 19.21 23.60
N LYS A 311 6.07 18.31 23.22
CA LYS A 311 7.34 18.63 22.56
C LYS A 311 7.55 17.68 21.39
N ILE A 312 7.83 18.24 20.20
CA ILE A 312 8.19 17.49 19.00
C ILE A 312 9.66 17.80 18.68
N SER A 313 10.49 16.78 18.57
CA SER A 313 11.94 16.96 18.36
C SER A 313 12.58 15.74 17.68
N PRO A 314 13.63 15.96 16.88
CA PRO A 314 14.58 14.90 16.55
C PRO A 314 15.18 14.34 17.84
N SER A 315 15.40 13.03 17.88
CA SER A 315 15.87 12.37 19.10
C SER A 315 16.65 11.09 18.80
N VAL A 316 17.20 10.51 19.83
CA VAL A 316 17.78 9.17 19.84
C VAL A 316 17.18 8.37 20.98
N ILE A 317 16.79 7.14 20.70
CA ILE A 317 16.27 6.18 21.69
C ILE A 317 17.12 4.92 21.71
N LYS A 318 16.91 4.10 22.74
CA LYS A 318 17.41 2.72 22.80
C LYS A 318 16.28 1.83 23.31
N THR A 319 15.66 1.09 22.40
CA THR A 319 14.52 0.22 22.72
C THR A 319 14.90 -0.81 23.79
N THR A 320 14.13 -0.85 24.88
CA THR A 320 14.36 -1.78 26.01
C THR A 320 13.86 -3.18 25.69
N TYR A 321 12.67 -3.28 25.07
CA TYR A 321 12.06 -4.54 24.64
C TYR A 321 11.34 -4.40 23.30
N ARG A 322 11.51 -5.40 22.44
CA ARG A 322 10.64 -5.64 21.31
C ARG A 322 9.46 -6.48 21.80
N MET A 323 8.31 -5.87 21.98
CA MET A 323 7.10 -6.55 22.40
C MET A 323 6.26 -6.99 21.20
N THR A 324 5.46 -8.02 21.41
CA THR A 324 4.41 -8.39 20.46
C THR A 324 3.03 -8.14 21.08
N TYR A 325 2.01 -7.93 20.24
CA TYR A 325 0.63 -7.82 20.70
C TYR A 325 0.25 -8.98 21.61
N ASN A 326 0.61 -10.22 21.23
CA ASN A 326 0.36 -11.42 22.02
C ASN A 326 0.99 -11.34 23.42
N ASN A 327 2.24 -10.91 23.53
CA ASN A 327 2.93 -10.83 24.82
C ASN A 327 2.33 -9.72 25.70
N VAL A 328 1.99 -8.58 25.13
CA VAL A 328 1.35 -7.48 25.87
C VAL A 328 -0.06 -7.88 26.32
N ASN A 329 -0.86 -8.53 25.48
CA ASN A 329 -2.18 -9.02 25.85
C ASN A 329 -2.09 -10.06 26.99
N LYS A 330 -1.09 -10.97 26.98
CA LYS A 330 -0.80 -11.86 28.10
C LYS A 330 -0.44 -11.11 29.39
N MET A 331 0.29 -9.99 29.31
CA MET A 331 0.60 -9.16 30.49
C MET A 331 -0.64 -8.44 31.05
N ILE A 332 -1.58 -8.06 30.19
CA ILE A 332 -2.80 -7.33 30.57
C ILE A 332 -3.84 -8.25 31.17
N HIS A 333 -4.11 -9.39 30.54
CA HIS A 333 -5.23 -10.27 30.90
C HIS A 333 -4.84 -11.26 32.00
N GLN A 334 -5.22 -10.95 33.24
CA GLN A 334 -5.03 -11.84 34.40
C GLN A 334 -5.77 -13.16 34.18
N GLY A 335 -5.07 -14.29 34.41
CA GLY A 335 -5.64 -15.63 34.27
C GLY A 335 -5.49 -16.26 32.89
N GLN A 336 -4.96 -15.55 31.90
CA GLN A 336 -4.52 -16.15 30.65
C GLN A 336 -3.28 -17.04 30.87
N GLU A 337 -3.18 -18.08 30.07
CA GLU A 337 -1.98 -18.93 29.99
C GLU A 337 -0.76 -18.06 29.60
N GLY A 338 0.36 -18.22 30.32
CA GLY A 338 1.57 -17.43 30.09
C GLY A 338 1.59 -16.05 30.75
N HIS A 339 0.52 -15.61 31.45
CA HIS A 339 0.48 -14.29 32.11
C HIS A 339 1.68 -14.07 33.07
N ARG A 340 1.95 -15.01 33.98
CA ARG A 340 3.07 -14.89 34.94
C ARG A 340 4.42 -14.85 34.23
N GLU A 341 4.62 -15.74 33.26
CA GLU A 341 5.83 -15.80 32.46
C GLU A 341 6.09 -14.49 31.71
N ALA A 342 5.06 -13.91 31.11
CA ALA A 342 5.17 -12.62 30.44
C ALA A 342 5.59 -11.48 31.42
N LEU A 343 4.99 -11.43 32.61
CA LEU A 343 5.37 -10.45 33.63
C LEU A 343 6.81 -10.64 34.13
N GLU A 344 7.29 -11.88 34.28
CA GLU A 344 8.66 -12.18 34.68
C GLU A 344 9.67 -11.81 33.58
N ASN A 345 9.38 -12.18 32.34
CA ASN A 345 10.26 -11.90 31.19
C ASN A 345 10.37 -10.41 30.88
N PHE A 346 9.28 -9.65 31.05
CA PHE A 346 9.20 -8.24 30.70
C PHE A 346 9.01 -7.32 31.91
N TYR A 347 9.62 -7.68 33.05
CA TYR A 347 9.39 -7.02 34.33
C TYR A 347 9.67 -5.52 34.34
N LYS A 348 10.63 -5.04 33.52
CA LYS A 348 11.00 -3.61 33.47
C LYS A 348 9.87 -2.72 32.95
N ILE A 349 8.98 -3.24 32.12
CA ILE A 349 7.88 -2.48 31.51
C ILE A 349 6.53 -2.75 32.16
N THR A 350 6.46 -3.66 33.15
CA THR A 350 5.18 -4.07 33.76
C THR A 350 4.37 -2.89 34.30
N ASP A 351 5.03 -1.93 34.97
CA ASP A 351 4.33 -0.75 35.49
C ASP A 351 3.98 0.24 34.39
N SER A 352 4.84 0.37 33.35
CA SER A 352 4.52 1.18 32.17
C SER A 352 3.32 0.65 31.41
N ILE A 353 3.19 -0.68 31.22
CA ILE A 353 2.03 -1.31 30.57
C ILE A 353 0.74 -1.06 31.35
N LYS A 354 0.74 -1.14 32.70
CA LYS A 354 -0.44 -0.81 33.51
C LYS A 354 -0.89 0.63 33.31
N VAL A 355 0.07 1.57 33.33
CA VAL A 355 -0.21 2.99 33.09
C VAL A 355 -0.68 3.24 31.66
N ALA A 356 -0.11 2.51 30.69
CA ALA A 356 -0.52 2.59 29.29
C ALA A 356 -1.98 2.13 29.08
N VAL A 357 -2.38 1.05 29.74
CA VAL A 357 -3.81 0.58 29.70
C VAL A 357 -4.73 1.64 30.32
N GLU A 358 -4.37 2.19 31.52
CA GLU A 358 -5.15 3.25 32.15
C GLU A 358 -5.31 4.47 31.22
N LEU A 359 -4.23 4.91 30.58
CA LEU A 359 -4.27 6.01 29.62
C LEU A 359 -5.12 5.66 28.39
N HIS A 360 -4.99 4.45 27.85
CA HIS A 360 -5.77 4.00 26.70
C HIS A 360 -7.28 4.08 26.98
N GLU A 361 -7.75 3.61 28.14
CA GLU A 361 -9.15 3.64 28.54
C GLU A 361 -9.69 5.10 28.61
N ILE A 362 -8.88 6.03 29.11
CA ILE A 362 -9.20 7.45 29.13
C ILE A 362 -9.33 8.03 27.72
N LEU A 363 -8.36 7.71 26.85
CA LEU A 363 -8.35 8.19 25.45
C LEU A 363 -9.49 7.59 24.64
N GLU A 364 -9.81 6.33 24.85
CA GLU A 364 -10.95 5.69 24.19
C GLU A 364 -12.27 6.33 24.62
N THR A 365 -12.44 6.58 25.92
CA THR A 365 -13.62 7.30 26.45
C THR A 365 -13.74 8.69 25.83
N MET A 366 -12.68 9.46 25.84
CA MET A 366 -12.64 10.80 25.24
C MET A 366 -13.01 10.78 23.75
N ARG A 367 -12.54 9.79 23.00
CA ARG A 367 -12.88 9.65 21.56
C ARG A 367 -14.32 9.26 21.35
N LYS A 368 -14.88 8.35 22.17
CA LYS A 368 -16.30 7.98 22.14
C LYS A 368 -17.19 9.19 22.40
N ASP A 369 -16.82 10.03 23.39
CA ASP A 369 -17.54 11.27 23.68
C ASP A 369 -17.48 12.29 22.53
N ARG A 370 -16.39 12.26 21.73
CA ARG A 370 -16.26 13.08 20.50
C ARG A 370 -17.06 12.53 19.31
N GLY A 371 -17.67 11.35 19.40
CA GLY A 371 -18.44 10.73 18.33
C GLY A 371 -17.69 9.72 17.49
N MET A 372 -16.66 9.07 18.06
CA MET A 372 -15.96 7.96 17.38
C MET A 372 -16.96 6.85 16.99
N ILE A 373 -16.92 6.45 15.73
CA ILE A 373 -17.64 5.27 15.23
C ILE A 373 -16.65 4.11 15.20
N GLU A 374 -16.97 3.03 15.89
CA GLU A 374 -16.17 1.80 15.89
C GLU A 374 -16.77 0.83 14.85
N PHE A 375 -15.94 0.39 13.90
CA PHE A 375 -16.30 -0.66 12.96
C PHE A 375 -15.68 -1.97 13.43
N ASP A 376 -16.53 -2.97 13.66
CA ASP A 376 -16.08 -4.34 13.96
C ASP A 376 -15.77 -5.08 12.64
N GLU A 377 -14.68 -4.68 11.99
CA GLU A 377 -14.19 -5.37 10.79
C GLU A 377 -13.27 -6.53 11.18
N SER A 378 -13.66 -7.72 10.79
CA SER A 378 -12.82 -8.91 10.97
C SER A 378 -11.80 -9.01 9.83
N GLU A 379 -10.53 -9.04 10.17
CA GLU A 379 -9.45 -9.36 9.22
C GLU A 379 -9.22 -10.88 9.18
N ALA A 380 -9.02 -11.43 7.99
CA ALA A 380 -8.60 -12.81 7.82
C ALA A 380 -7.07 -12.89 7.76
N LYS A 381 -6.47 -13.77 8.57
CA LYS A 381 -5.04 -14.11 8.46
C LYS A 381 -4.93 -15.53 7.88
N ILE A 382 -4.17 -15.68 6.82
CA ILE A 382 -3.83 -16.96 6.21
C ILE A 382 -2.57 -17.48 6.91
N ILE A 383 -2.67 -18.67 7.47
CA ILE A 383 -1.55 -19.37 8.11
C ILE A 383 -0.90 -20.27 7.07
N LEU A 384 0.42 -20.14 6.92
CA LEU A 384 1.22 -20.96 6.01
C LEU A 384 2.02 -21.99 6.79
N ASP A 385 2.30 -23.15 6.16
CA ASP A 385 3.28 -24.11 6.66
C ASP A 385 4.72 -23.64 6.40
N GLU A 386 5.72 -24.39 6.85
CA GLU A 386 7.15 -24.10 6.65
C GLU A 386 7.56 -24.06 5.15
N LYS A 387 6.74 -24.62 4.27
CA LYS A 387 6.96 -24.63 2.83
C LYS A 387 6.21 -23.54 2.10
N GLY A 388 5.40 -22.72 2.82
CA GLY A 388 4.60 -21.64 2.28
C GLY A 388 3.24 -22.06 1.72
N HIS A 389 2.73 -23.27 2.03
CA HIS A 389 1.37 -23.66 1.65
C HIS A 389 0.36 -23.16 2.67
N PRO A 390 -0.81 -22.68 2.26
CA PRO A 390 -1.86 -22.29 3.16
C PRO A 390 -2.45 -23.52 3.87
N ILE A 391 -2.50 -23.48 5.21
CA ILE A 391 -3.03 -24.57 6.06
C ILE A 391 -4.33 -24.16 6.75
N GLU A 392 -4.51 -22.88 7.06
CA GLU A 392 -5.69 -22.39 7.77
C GLU A 392 -5.96 -20.92 7.46
N ILE A 393 -7.22 -20.52 7.53
CA ILE A 393 -7.64 -19.12 7.52
C ILE A 393 -8.26 -18.83 8.88
N VAL A 394 -7.63 -17.96 9.66
CA VAL A 394 -8.09 -17.59 10.99
C VAL A 394 -8.61 -16.15 10.99
N LYS A 395 -9.59 -15.88 11.84
CA LYS A 395 -10.02 -14.53 12.14
C LYS A 395 -8.95 -13.87 13.03
N ARG A 396 -8.46 -12.71 12.62
CA ARG A 396 -7.62 -11.86 13.47
C ARG A 396 -8.52 -10.96 14.29
N ASP A 397 -8.61 -11.23 15.58
CA ASP A 397 -9.31 -10.35 16.52
C ASP A 397 -8.35 -9.25 17.00
N ARG A 398 -8.86 -8.04 17.09
CA ARG A 398 -8.14 -6.89 17.68
C ARG A 398 -8.40 -6.88 19.18
N ASP A 399 -7.36 -7.08 19.97
CA ASP A 399 -7.43 -7.07 21.43
C ASP A 399 -6.94 -5.73 22.01
N THR A 400 -6.75 -5.66 23.30
CA THR A 400 -6.42 -4.41 24.02
C THR A 400 -5.09 -3.81 23.57
N ALA A 401 -4.07 -4.61 23.31
CA ALA A 401 -2.75 -4.10 22.91
C ALA A 401 -2.79 -3.37 21.56
N GLU A 402 -3.50 -3.92 20.57
CA GLU A 402 -3.66 -3.30 19.26
C GLU A 402 -4.40 -1.96 19.34
N ARG A 403 -5.50 -1.91 20.11
CA ARG A 403 -6.30 -0.70 20.31
C ARG A 403 -5.54 0.38 21.09
N MET A 404 -4.70 -0.04 22.02
CA MET A 404 -3.84 0.84 22.81
C MET A 404 -2.83 1.55 21.94
N ILE A 405 -2.08 0.82 21.11
CA ILE A 405 -1.12 1.42 20.17
C ILE A 405 -1.82 2.34 19.18
N GLU A 406 -2.96 1.92 18.60
CA GLU A 406 -3.76 2.80 17.75
C GLU A 406 -4.13 4.11 18.45
N SER A 407 -4.54 4.06 19.72
CA SER A 407 -4.88 5.25 20.49
C SER A 407 -3.72 6.20 20.64
N PHE A 408 -2.51 5.68 20.90
CA PHE A 408 -1.30 6.49 21.10
C PHE A 408 -0.81 7.09 19.79
N MET A 409 -0.86 6.33 18.69
CA MET A 409 -0.53 6.85 17.36
C MET A 409 -1.49 7.96 16.93
N LEU A 410 -2.79 7.80 17.17
CA LEU A 410 -3.78 8.84 16.88
C LEU A 410 -3.50 10.12 17.68
N MET A 411 -3.16 10.02 18.98
CA MET A 411 -2.79 11.18 19.80
C MET A 411 -1.57 11.91 19.26
N ALA A 412 -0.52 11.17 18.88
CA ALA A 412 0.68 11.77 18.30
C ALA A 412 0.38 12.43 16.95
N ASN A 413 -0.36 11.76 16.06
CA ASN A 413 -0.74 12.28 14.75
C ASN A 413 -1.59 13.56 14.87
N GLU A 414 -2.61 13.57 15.75
CA GLU A 414 -3.43 14.76 15.99
C GLU A 414 -2.57 15.92 16.58
N THR A 415 -1.64 15.60 17.48
CA THR A 415 -0.75 16.60 18.09
C THR A 415 0.16 17.27 17.06
N VAL A 416 0.80 16.46 16.20
CA VAL A 416 1.68 16.96 15.14
C VAL A 416 0.88 17.78 14.13
N ALA A 417 -0.29 17.29 13.70
CA ALA A 417 -1.16 18.01 12.77
C ALA A 417 -1.59 19.38 13.33
N LEU A 418 -1.99 19.44 14.60
CA LEU A 418 -2.36 20.69 15.28
C LEU A 418 -1.17 21.64 15.44
N ASP A 419 0.03 21.13 15.69
CA ASP A 419 1.26 21.95 15.76
C ASP A 419 1.56 22.62 14.43
N PHE A 420 1.51 21.85 13.31
CA PHE A 420 1.68 22.39 11.97
C PHE A 420 0.62 23.45 11.64
N GLN A 421 -0.65 23.18 11.99
CA GLN A 421 -1.73 24.14 11.77
C GLN A 421 -1.49 25.44 12.56
N LYS A 422 -1.12 25.35 13.87
CA LYS A 422 -0.83 26.52 14.71
C LYS A 422 0.34 27.35 14.18
N LYS A 423 1.38 26.66 13.67
CA LYS A 423 2.58 27.28 13.09
C LYS A 423 2.35 27.74 11.64
N LYS A 424 1.19 27.44 11.03
CA LYS A 424 0.86 27.73 9.63
C LYS A 424 1.87 27.14 8.64
N LEU A 425 2.41 25.97 8.96
CA LEU A 425 3.31 25.25 8.08
C LEU A 425 2.50 24.44 7.04
N PRO A 426 2.99 24.35 5.78
CA PRO A 426 2.35 23.50 4.79
C PRO A 426 2.45 22.03 5.21
N SER A 427 1.35 21.30 5.10
CA SER A 427 1.30 19.89 5.41
C SER A 427 0.15 19.22 4.65
N LEU A 428 0.28 17.92 4.42
CA LEU A 428 -0.82 17.09 3.94
C LEU A 428 -1.59 16.53 5.15
N TYR A 429 -2.90 16.85 5.22
CA TYR A 429 -3.76 16.38 6.28
C TYR A 429 -4.68 15.29 5.77
N ARG A 430 -4.71 14.15 6.47
CA ARG A 430 -5.76 13.15 6.27
C ARG A 430 -6.96 13.53 7.14
N VAL A 431 -8.07 13.85 6.48
CA VAL A 431 -9.29 14.30 7.17
C VAL A 431 -10.42 13.30 6.92
N HIS A 432 -11.37 13.28 7.87
CA HIS A 432 -12.62 12.58 7.75
C HIS A 432 -13.75 13.57 7.98
N ASP A 433 -14.84 13.44 7.21
CA ASP A 433 -16.03 14.23 7.42
C ASP A 433 -16.67 13.89 8.76
N ASN A 434 -17.40 14.84 9.33
CA ASN A 434 -18.17 14.58 10.53
C ASN A 434 -19.24 13.51 10.24
N PRO A 435 -19.51 12.59 11.19
CA PRO A 435 -20.53 11.55 11.04
C PRO A 435 -21.94 12.11 10.88
#